data_a07116af100d3a3dceb9c200f4280f92
#
_entry.id   a07116af100d3a3dceb9c200f4280f92
#
_cell.length_a   1.000
_cell.length_b   1.000
_cell.length_c   1.000
_cell.angle_alpha   90.00
_cell.angle_beta   90.00
_cell.angle_gamma   90.00
#
_symmetry.space_group_name_H-M   'P 1'
#
loop_
_entity.id
_entity.type
_entity.pdbx_description
1 polymer ?
#
loop_
_entity_poly.entity_id
_entity_poly.type
_entity_poly.pdbx_seq_one_letter_code
_entity_poly.pdbx_strand_id
1 'polypeptide(L)'
;MIVKRFPYIIICLASIIIGATITFTLLRYGANTEAFVGNVKSQVSHTVSSIASNITNRDKKEVSAEIPTTEADVEEEPFRITLGTIDDISFAPDEIGKTIRVNLETMELSTYENGTLQKTYKVLAKGKPGSYWETPGGEYQVLTKEERHLSSVGKVWMPYSLQFFGNFFIHGWPYYQSGEDFPVGSGYSGGCIRLSTEDAEELYGWTDITTRVSIYSTKQINESDVKENGYFVIDPKKKLSVGATSFLVGDIETGEIILEKNSDKELPIASVTKLMTALTSLDVVSQRKEVTILPQYLEVQGQSGDLRAGEKIGTNDLIYPLLLESSNDAGETLANFIGRGYFIKSMNDKAQAIGMTNSSFADPTGLSKDNISTSQDLFRLAKYLKENKQFLLDASKEKTHTEGSHTWYNTSQFLNTDGYEGGKRGYTDPARETNLGIFNLPVSEFHDRSLAIVVLGSEDRYRDTKNILDYLRSNIYFGDDKSDITFYVPPPAPKDTTLVFGGDVMLDRGVKTSVEKNFAGDFSQLFSPLTKLKDAD
;
A
#
# COMPACT_ATOMS: atom_id res chain seq x y z
N MET A 1 -7.20 -13.67 -43.13
CA MET A 1 -7.39 -15.14 -43.01
C MET A 1 -6.42 -15.80 -42.01
N ILE A 2 -5.71 -15.05 -41.18
CA ILE A 2 -4.70 -15.53 -40.21
C ILE A 2 -5.21 -15.52 -38.75
N VAL A 3 -6.24 -14.74 -38.40
CA VAL A 3 -6.68 -14.55 -37.02
C VAL A 3 -7.55 -15.68 -36.45
N LYS A 4 -8.12 -16.56 -37.26
CA LYS A 4 -9.01 -17.66 -36.79
C LYS A 4 -8.31 -18.95 -36.31
N ARG A 5 -6.98 -19.05 -36.38
CA ARG A 5 -6.22 -20.27 -35.99
C ARG A 5 -5.53 -20.21 -34.63
N PHE A 6 -5.51 -19.06 -33.97
CA PHE A 6 -4.82 -18.85 -32.68
C PHE A 6 -5.38 -19.67 -31.51
N PRO A 7 -6.70 -19.81 -31.31
CA PRO A 7 -7.21 -20.59 -30.17
C PRO A 7 -6.91 -22.10 -30.26
N TYR A 8 -6.83 -22.67 -31.44
CA TYR A 8 -6.51 -24.09 -31.62
C TYR A 8 -5.06 -24.43 -31.27
N ILE A 9 -4.14 -23.52 -31.51
CA ILE A 9 -2.71 -23.71 -31.21
C ILE A 9 -2.50 -23.70 -29.68
N ILE A 10 -3.20 -22.84 -28.93
CA ILE A 10 -3.11 -22.79 -27.48
C ILE A 10 -3.68 -24.04 -26.83
N ILE A 11 -4.80 -24.56 -27.35
CA ILE A 11 -5.40 -25.82 -26.87
C ILE A 11 -4.49 -27.02 -27.14
N CYS A 12 -3.86 -27.10 -28.31
CA CYS A 12 -2.92 -28.16 -28.62
C CYS A 12 -1.64 -28.10 -27.77
N LEU A 13 -1.09 -26.92 -27.51
CA LEU A 13 0.07 -26.74 -26.62
C LEU A 13 -0.24 -27.10 -25.18
N ALA A 14 -1.39 -26.69 -24.65
CA ALA A 14 -1.84 -27.05 -23.31
C ALA A 14 -2.00 -28.57 -23.17
N SER A 15 -2.56 -29.24 -24.16
CA SER A 15 -2.75 -30.71 -24.16
C SER A 15 -1.40 -31.47 -24.19
N ILE A 16 -0.41 -30.97 -24.89
CA ILE A 16 0.94 -31.55 -24.94
C ILE A 16 1.66 -31.40 -23.61
N ILE A 17 1.57 -30.24 -22.97
CA ILE A 17 2.19 -29.96 -21.65
C ILE A 17 1.56 -30.84 -20.56
N ILE A 18 0.24 -30.96 -20.53
CA ILE A 18 -0.49 -31.82 -19.58
C ILE A 18 -0.12 -33.29 -19.81
N GLY A 19 -0.04 -33.75 -21.04
CA GLY A 19 0.38 -35.10 -21.37
C GLY A 19 1.81 -35.42 -20.93
N ALA A 20 2.76 -34.53 -21.14
CA ALA A 20 4.17 -34.67 -20.73
C ALA A 20 4.32 -34.71 -19.19
N THR A 21 3.55 -33.90 -18.47
CA THR A 21 3.59 -33.84 -16.99
C THR A 21 3.04 -35.13 -16.37
N ILE A 22 1.95 -35.68 -16.93
CA ILE A 22 1.35 -36.93 -16.48
C ILE A 22 2.30 -38.11 -16.74
N THR A 23 2.95 -38.16 -17.93
CA THR A 23 3.91 -39.21 -18.26
C THR A 23 5.15 -39.17 -17.35
N PHE A 24 5.64 -37.99 -17.03
CA PHE A 24 6.81 -37.82 -16.14
C PHE A 24 6.48 -38.26 -14.69
N THR A 25 5.27 -37.99 -14.22
CA THR A 25 4.82 -38.36 -12.89
C THR A 25 4.60 -39.88 -12.79
N LEU A 26 4.05 -40.53 -13.81
CA LEU A 26 3.86 -41.97 -13.86
C LEU A 26 5.18 -42.76 -13.91
N LEU A 27 6.20 -42.23 -14.59
CA LEU A 27 7.55 -42.83 -14.63
C LEU A 27 8.28 -42.73 -13.27
N ARG A 28 7.91 -41.79 -12.42
CA ARG A 28 8.60 -41.55 -11.15
C ARG A 28 7.99 -42.31 -9.96
N TYR A 29 6.72 -42.74 -10.02
CA TYR A 29 6.00 -43.29 -8.86
C TYR A 29 5.44 -44.72 -9.01
N GLY A 30 5.69 -45.43 -10.09
CA GLY A 30 5.51 -46.89 -10.21
C GLY A 30 4.15 -47.47 -9.75
N ALA A 31 3.04 -46.79 -9.98
CA ALA A 31 1.72 -47.20 -9.48
C ALA A 31 0.83 -47.80 -10.59
N ASN A 32 -0.03 -48.74 -10.21
CA ASN A 32 -0.97 -49.50 -11.04
C ASN A 32 -1.90 -48.56 -11.86
N THR A 33 -1.76 -48.59 -13.18
CA THR A 33 -2.09 -47.46 -14.06
C THR A 33 -3.52 -47.45 -14.63
N GLU A 34 -4.27 -48.56 -14.60
CA GLU A 34 -5.54 -48.61 -15.34
C GLU A 34 -6.70 -47.86 -14.68
N ALA A 35 -6.83 -47.89 -13.35
CA ALA A 35 -7.91 -47.19 -12.65
C ALA A 35 -7.69 -45.67 -12.58
N PHE A 36 -6.41 -45.21 -12.56
CA PHE A 36 -6.08 -43.80 -12.54
C PHE A 36 -6.27 -43.14 -13.91
N VAL A 37 -5.91 -43.83 -15.00
CA VAL A 37 -6.11 -43.34 -16.38
C VAL A 37 -7.60 -43.23 -16.71
N GLY A 38 -8.47 -44.13 -16.21
CA GLY A 38 -9.90 -44.06 -16.38
C GLY A 38 -10.53 -42.82 -15.74
N ASN A 39 -10.11 -42.50 -14.52
CA ASN A 39 -10.60 -41.31 -13.77
C ASN A 39 -10.14 -39.99 -14.39
N VAL A 40 -8.88 -39.90 -14.84
CA VAL A 40 -8.36 -38.70 -15.50
C VAL A 40 -9.01 -38.46 -16.86
N LYS A 41 -9.27 -39.52 -17.66
CA LYS A 41 -10.03 -39.40 -18.93
C LYS A 41 -11.43 -38.86 -18.71
N SER A 42 -12.15 -39.33 -17.66
CA SER A 42 -13.50 -38.85 -17.32
C SER A 42 -13.49 -37.36 -16.93
N GLN A 43 -12.58 -36.95 -16.05
CA GLN A 43 -12.48 -35.55 -15.63
C GLN A 43 -12.07 -34.59 -16.75
N VAL A 44 -11.12 -34.98 -17.60
CA VAL A 44 -10.70 -34.18 -18.77
C VAL A 44 -11.84 -34.05 -19.77
N SER A 45 -12.59 -35.12 -20.03
CA SER A 45 -13.76 -35.08 -20.93
C SER A 45 -14.86 -34.15 -20.42
N HIS A 46 -15.16 -34.16 -19.11
CA HIS A 46 -16.11 -33.21 -18.51
C HIS A 46 -15.67 -31.76 -18.57
N THR A 47 -14.38 -31.49 -18.31
CA THR A 47 -13.83 -30.14 -18.36
C THR A 47 -13.81 -29.59 -19.78
N VAL A 48 -13.41 -30.40 -20.78
CA VAL A 48 -13.41 -30.00 -22.19
C VAL A 48 -14.83 -29.75 -22.70
N SER A 49 -15.80 -30.56 -22.30
CA SER A 49 -17.21 -30.36 -22.68
C SER A 49 -17.80 -29.09 -22.08
N SER A 50 -17.45 -28.75 -20.82
CA SER A 50 -17.92 -27.52 -20.18
C SER A 50 -17.29 -26.26 -20.79
N ILE A 51 -16.01 -26.33 -21.19
CA ILE A 51 -15.33 -25.23 -21.89
C ILE A 51 -15.92 -25.06 -23.30
N ALA A 52 -16.18 -26.14 -24.02
CA ALA A 52 -16.79 -26.09 -25.35
C ALA A 52 -18.22 -25.53 -25.33
N SER A 53 -19.03 -25.87 -24.30
CA SER A 53 -20.38 -25.32 -24.15
C SER A 53 -20.39 -23.82 -23.78
N ASN A 54 -19.39 -23.35 -23.04
CA ASN A 54 -19.23 -21.93 -22.71
C ASN A 54 -18.77 -21.09 -23.92
N ILE A 55 -17.95 -21.67 -24.82
CA ILE A 55 -17.51 -21.01 -26.05
C ILE A 55 -18.66 -20.90 -27.05
N THR A 56 -19.47 -21.97 -27.23
CA THR A 56 -20.62 -21.96 -28.14
C THR A 56 -21.76 -21.07 -27.68
N ASN A 57 -21.92 -20.83 -26.37
CA ASN A 57 -22.91 -19.89 -25.85
C ASN A 57 -22.46 -18.42 -25.94
N ARG A 58 -21.15 -18.15 -26.01
CA ARG A 58 -20.64 -16.79 -26.22
C ARG A 58 -20.85 -16.29 -27.67
N ASP A 59 -20.65 -17.19 -28.65
CA ASP A 59 -20.82 -16.83 -30.07
C ASP A 59 -22.29 -16.58 -30.48
N LYS A 60 -23.28 -17.00 -29.68
CA LYS A 60 -24.70 -16.75 -29.94
C LYS A 60 -25.24 -15.42 -29.40
N LYS A 61 -24.43 -14.67 -28.64
CA LYS A 61 -24.87 -13.40 -28.02
C LYS A 61 -24.30 -12.15 -28.73
N GLU A 62 -23.47 -12.32 -29.77
CA GLU A 62 -22.78 -11.22 -30.44
C GLU A 62 -23.32 -10.85 -31.85
N VAL A 63 -24.51 -11.32 -32.23
CA VAL A 63 -25.13 -10.93 -33.51
C VAL A 63 -26.48 -10.30 -33.25
N SER A 64 -26.49 -9.06 -32.82
CA SER A 64 -27.40 -7.95 -33.13
C SER A 64 -27.17 -6.79 -32.14
N ALA A 65 -26.21 -5.95 -32.43
CA ALA A 65 -26.20 -4.59 -31.92
C ALA A 65 -25.80 -3.68 -33.09
N GLU A 66 -26.79 -3.01 -33.66
CA GLU A 66 -26.61 -1.84 -34.50
C GLU A 66 -25.86 -0.80 -33.68
N ILE A 67 -24.80 -0.24 -34.26
CA ILE A 67 -24.05 0.88 -33.69
C ILE A 67 -24.90 2.13 -33.83
N PRO A 68 -25.40 2.74 -32.76
CA PRO A 68 -25.95 4.07 -32.82
C PRO A 68 -24.74 5.04 -32.75
N THR A 69 -24.48 5.73 -33.83
CA THR A 69 -23.68 6.95 -33.84
C THR A 69 -24.52 8.08 -33.24
N THR A 70 -24.51 8.22 -31.95
CA THR A 70 -24.82 9.45 -31.25
C THR A 70 -23.84 9.52 -30.07
N GLU A 71 -23.06 10.60 -30.05
CA GLU A 71 -22.37 11.04 -28.85
C GLU A 71 -23.43 11.17 -27.73
N ALA A 72 -23.58 10.11 -26.93
CA ALA A 72 -24.33 10.19 -25.70
C ALA A 72 -23.40 10.89 -24.72
N ASP A 73 -23.82 12.04 -24.22
CA ASP A 73 -23.28 12.65 -23.02
C ASP A 73 -23.18 11.54 -21.98
N VAL A 74 -21.94 11.13 -21.65
CA VAL A 74 -21.68 10.27 -20.51
C VAL A 74 -21.96 11.18 -19.31
N GLU A 75 -23.13 11.07 -18.72
CA GLU A 75 -23.40 11.66 -17.42
C GLU A 75 -22.33 11.10 -16.48
N GLU A 76 -21.36 11.95 -16.11
CA GLU A 76 -20.41 11.63 -15.06
C GLU A 76 -21.22 11.30 -13.81
N GLU A 77 -21.06 10.08 -13.29
CA GLU A 77 -21.67 9.72 -12.00
C GLU A 77 -21.29 10.76 -10.96
N PRO A 78 -22.25 11.37 -10.28
CA PRO A 78 -21.95 12.38 -9.28
C PRO A 78 -21.18 11.74 -8.11
N PHE A 79 -20.23 12.47 -7.52
CA PHE A 79 -19.59 12.06 -6.29
C PHE A 79 -20.65 11.89 -5.19
N ARG A 80 -20.42 10.93 -4.29
CA ARG A 80 -21.29 10.72 -3.12
C ARG A 80 -20.67 11.40 -1.92
N ILE A 81 -21.48 12.04 -1.11
CA ILE A 81 -21.17 12.42 0.27
C ILE A 81 -21.64 11.23 1.10
N THR A 82 -20.70 10.44 1.59
CA THR A 82 -21.00 9.19 2.27
C THR A 82 -20.64 9.39 3.73
N LEU A 83 -21.41 9.78 4.59
CA LEU A 83 -21.14 9.83 6.02
C LEU A 83 -21.29 8.40 6.60
N GLY A 84 -20.29 7.55 6.41
CA GLY A 84 -20.27 6.16 6.84
C GLY A 84 -18.86 5.64 7.06
N THR A 85 -18.68 4.77 8.04
CA THR A 85 -17.38 4.17 8.39
C THR A 85 -17.03 3.01 7.48
N ILE A 86 -15.75 2.89 7.11
CA ILE A 86 -15.20 1.60 6.68
C ILE A 86 -15.07 0.76 7.94
N ASP A 87 -15.71 -0.41 7.95
CA ASP A 87 -15.53 -1.35 9.05
C ASP A 87 -14.04 -1.65 9.20
N ASP A 88 -13.50 -1.37 10.38
CA ASP A 88 -12.21 -1.90 10.78
C ASP A 88 -12.27 -3.42 10.65
N ILE A 89 -11.18 -4.04 10.20
CA ILE A 89 -11.09 -5.49 10.16
C ILE A 89 -11.22 -5.97 11.61
N SER A 90 -12.44 -6.20 12.03
CA SER A 90 -12.70 -6.82 13.32
C SER A 90 -12.92 -8.29 13.09
N PHE A 91 -12.03 -9.14 13.63
CA PHE A 91 -12.37 -10.55 13.78
C PHE A 91 -13.64 -10.68 14.62
N ALA A 92 -14.66 -11.27 14.03
CA ALA A 92 -15.79 -11.70 14.82
C ALA A 92 -15.28 -12.71 15.87
N PRO A 93 -15.63 -12.53 17.16
CA PRO A 93 -15.20 -13.45 18.23
C PRO A 93 -15.71 -14.89 18.04
N ASP A 94 -16.64 -15.12 17.15
CA ASP A 94 -17.36 -16.36 16.96
C ASP A 94 -16.75 -17.33 15.94
N GLU A 95 -15.48 -17.09 15.51
CA GLU A 95 -14.86 -17.95 14.51
C GLU A 95 -14.40 -19.28 15.07
N ILE A 96 -14.72 -20.36 14.31
CA ILE A 96 -14.30 -21.73 14.62
C ILE A 96 -12.76 -21.83 14.56
N GLY A 97 -12.15 -22.46 15.58
CA GLY A 97 -10.72 -22.73 15.66
C GLY A 97 -9.99 -21.89 16.72
N LYS A 98 -8.65 -21.95 16.67
CA LYS A 98 -7.78 -21.25 17.60
C LYS A 98 -7.40 -19.87 17.06
N THR A 99 -7.46 -18.86 17.94
CA THR A 99 -7.08 -17.47 17.60
C THR A 99 -6.26 -16.88 18.74
N ILE A 100 -5.16 -16.22 18.39
CA ILE A 100 -4.36 -15.37 19.26
C ILE A 100 -4.72 -13.91 18.95
N ARG A 101 -5.07 -13.15 19.97
CA ARG A 101 -5.34 -11.70 19.85
C ARG A 101 -4.35 -10.92 20.71
N VAL A 102 -3.68 -9.96 20.11
CA VAL A 102 -2.68 -9.13 20.80
C VAL A 102 -3.11 -7.68 20.75
N ASN A 103 -3.43 -7.12 21.90
CA ASN A 103 -3.65 -5.69 22.05
C ASN A 103 -2.33 -5.01 22.43
N LEU A 104 -1.77 -4.23 21.52
CA LEU A 104 -0.51 -3.53 21.73
C LEU A 104 -0.65 -2.33 22.67
N GLU A 105 -1.85 -1.81 22.89
CA GLU A 105 -2.09 -0.69 23.81
C GLU A 105 -2.15 -1.18 25.26
N THR A 106 -2.94 -2.22 25.54
CA THR A 106 -3.06 -2.80 26.89
C THR A 106 -1.89 -3.72 27.24
N MET A 107 -1.04 -4.08 26.26
CA MET A 107 0.05 -5.03 26.43
C MET A 107 -0.43 -6.41 26.88
N GLU A 108 -1.49 -6.90 26.25
CA GLU A 108 -2.11 -8.19 26.54
C GLU A 108 -2.18 -9.06 25.30
N LEU A 109 -1.95 -10.36 25.47
CA LEU A 109 -2.16 -11.40 24.49
C LEU A 109 -3.21 -12.37 25.02
N SER A 110 -4.31 -12.54 24.29
CA SER A 110 -5.38 -13.45 24.67
C SER A 110 -5.56 -14.56 23.64
N THR A 111 -5.79 -15.80 24.13
CA THR A 111 -6.06 -16.97 23.30
C THR A 111 -7.55 -17.31 23.34
N TYR A 112 -8.10 -17.65 22.20
CA TYR A 112 -9.49 -18.05 22.04
C TYR A 112 -9.57 -19.39 21.30
N GLU A 113 -10.51 -20.22 21.68
CA GLU A 113 -10.86 -21.44 20.96
C GLU A 113 -12.37 -21.47 20.72
N ASN A 114 -12.78 -21.48 19.45
CA ASN A 114 -14.18 -21.39 19.04
C ASN A 114 -14.92 -20.21 19.69
N GLY A 115 -14.30 -19.04 19.68
CA GLY A 115 -14.85 -17.81 20.26
C GLY A 115 -14.74 -17.70 21.79
N THR A 116 -14.34 -18.77 22.49
CA THR A 116 -14.24 -18.77 23.95
C THR A 116 -12.83 -18.41 24.40
N LEU A 117 -12.71 -17.38 25.26
CA LEU A 117 -11.45 -16.99 25.88
C LEU A 117 -10.89 -18.15 26.70
N GLN A 118 -9.65 -18.54 26.42
CA GLN A 118 -8.93 -19.60 27.12
C GLN A 118 -8.00 -19.01 28.20
N LYS A 119 -7.14 -18.07 27.80
CA LYS A 119 -6.18 -17.45 28.71
C LYS A 119 -5.74 -16.08 28.19
N THR A 120 -5.30 -15.21 29.11
CA THR A 120 -4.65 -13.93 28.82
C THR A 120 -3.23 -13.94 29.38
N TYR A 121 -2.27 -13.49 28.59
CA TYR A 121 -0.86 -13.38 28.92
C TYR A 121 -0.43 -11.92 28.89
N LYS A 122 0.54 -11.55 29.71
CA LYS A 122 1.12 -10.21 29.71
C LYS A 122 2.18 -10.09 28.63
N VAL A 123 2.07 -9.13 27.74
CA VAL A 123 3.13 -8.74 26.80
C VAL A 123 4.17 -7.90 27.55
N LEU A 124 5.44 -8.34 27.52
CA LEU A 124 6.54 -7.69 28.24
C LEU A 124 7.27 -6.66 27.38
N ALA A 125 7.28 -6.84 26.06
CA ALA A 125 7.84 -5.89 25.10
C ALA A 125 7.22 -6.04 23.71
N LYS A 126 7.16 -4.92 23.00
CA LYS A 126 6.73 -4.79 21.59
C LYS A 126 7.70 -3.91 20.83
N GLY A 127 7.53 -3.75 19.52
CA GLY A 127 8.23 -2.75 18.73
C GLY A 127 7.90 -1.33 19.19
N LYS A 128 8.87 -0.42 19.09
CA LYS A 128 8.66 0.98 19.50
C LYS A 128 7.72 1.68 18.53
N PRO A 129 6.58 2.23 19.00
CA PRO A 129 5.66 2.98 18.16
C PRO A 129 6.36 4.13 17.41
N GLY A 130 5.98 4.35 16.15
CA GLY A 130 6.53 5.39 15.29
C GLY A 130 7.94 5.10 14.74
N SER A 131 8.54 3.97 15.09
CA SER A 131 9.86 3.57 14.56
C SER A 131 9.73 2.60 13.37
N TYR A 132 10.80 2.43 12.62
CA TYR A 132 10.83 1.46 11.50
C TYR A 132 10.73 -0.01 11.97
N TRP A 133 10.97 -0.32 13.25
CA TRP A 133 10.78 -1.66 13.85
C TRP A 133 9.51 -1.77 14.71
N GLU A 134 8.53 -0.93 14.48
CA GLU A 134 7.22 -1.05 15.13
C GLU A 134 6.58 -2.40 14.82
N THR A 135 5.95 -3.03 15.82
CA THR A 135 5.24 -4.31 15.64
C THR A 135 4.14 -4.12 14.60
N PRO A 136 4.09 -4.95 13.53
CA PRO A 136 3.11 -4.79 12.49
C PRO A 136 1.72 -5.23 12.98
N GLY A 137 0.77 -4.29 13.01
CA GLY A 137 -0.64 -4.58 13.18
C GLY A 137 -1.20 -5.34 11.98
N GLY A 138 -2.35 -5.99 12.13
CA GLY A 138 -3.04 -6.70 11.07
C GLY A 138 -3.41 -8.13 11.43
N GLU A 139 -3.91 -8.83 10.42
CA GLU A 139 -4.43 -10.17 10.52
C GLU A 139 -3.49 -11.17 9.87
N TYR A 140 -2.97 -12.06 10.67
CA TYR A 140 -1.92 -13.01 10.31
C TYR A 140 -2.31 -14.43 10.71
N GLN A 141 -1.39 -15.35 10.48
CA GLN A 141 -1.44 -16.71 11.01
C GLN A 141 -0.04 -17.16 11.42
N VAL A 142 0.03 -18.14 12.29
CA VAL A 142 1.30 -18.77 12.66
C VAL A 142 1.88 -19.50 11.45
N LEU A 143 3.05 -19.05 10.99
CA LEU A 143 3.75 -19.58 9.81
C LEU A 143 4.70 -20.70 10.17
N THR A 144 5.48 -20.53 11.25
CA THR A 144 6.42 -21.51 11.76
C THR A 144 6.41 -21.54 13.29
N LYS A 145 6.80 -22.67 13.85
CA LYS A 145 7.00 -22.89 15.29
C LYS A 145 8.40 -23.46 15.51
N GLU A 146 9.19 -22.80 16.33
CA GLU A 146 10.53 -23.26 16.69
C GLU A 146 10.71 -23.20 18.22
N GLU A 147 11.09 -24.31 18.88
CA GLU A 147 11.37 -24.28 20.31
C GLU A 147 12.47 -23.26 20.64
N ARG A 148 13.34 -22.99 19.67
CA ARG A 148 14.46 -22.07 19.82
C ARG A 148 14.87 -21.51 18.45
N HIS A 149 14.58 -20.25 18.20
CA HIS A 149 14.96 -19.53 16.99
C HIS A 149 16.16 -18.61 17.24
N LEU A 150 17.18 -18.66 16.37
CA LEU A 150 18.32 -17.74 16.45
C LEU A 150 18.04 -16.48 15.63
N SER A 151 17.80 -15.37 16.30
CA SER A 151 17.69 -14.07 15.64
C SER A 151 19.02 -13.65 15.01
N SER A 152 19.07 -13.59 13.69
CA SER A 152 20.24 -13.11 12.94
C SER A 152 20.51 -11.62 13.18
N VAL A 153 19.48 -10.84 13.49
CA VAL A 153 19.52 -9.40 13.76
C VAL A 153 20.01 -9.13 15.19
N GLY A 154 19.38 -9.76 16.17
CA GLY A 154 19.70 -9.58 17.60
C GLY A 154 20.88 -10.41 18.08
N LYS A 155 21.29 -11.44 17.32
CA LYS A 155 22.28 -12.47 17.73
C LYS A 155 21.95 -13.11 19.09
N VAL A 156 20.66 -13.30 19.32
CA VAL A 156 20.10 -13.90 20.54
C VAL A 156 19.20 -15.08 20.17
N TRP A 157 19.11 -16.04 21.10
CA TRP A 157 18.12 -17.09 21.02
C TRP A 157 16.78 -16.57 21.52
N MET A 158 15.73 -16.89 20.78
CA MET A 158 14.34 -16.60 21.11
C MET A 158 13.63 -17.92 21.39
N PRO A 159 13.35 -18.25 22.68
CA PRO A 159 12.71 -19.52 23.02
C PRO A 159 11.23 -19.50 22.65
N TYR A 160 10.69 -20.67 22.29
CA TYR A 160 9.27 -20.90 21.98
C TYR A 160 8.70 -19.92 20.96
N SER A 161 9.39 -19.79 19.84
CA SER A 161 9.11 -18.81 18.81
C SER A 161 7.97 -19.22 17.88
N LEU A 162 6.99 -18.34 17.72
CA LEU A 162 5.88 -18.43 16.78
C LEU A 162 6.04 -17.31 15.75
N GLN A 163 6.44 -17.64 14.53
CA GLN A 163 6.52 -16.64 13.45
C GLN A 163 5.12 -16.36 12.92
N PHE A 164 4.75 -15.07 12.81
CA PHE A 164 3.46 -14.69 12.24
C PHE A 164 3.60 -13.85 10.96
N PHE A 165 4.68 -13.10 10.78
CA PHE A 165 4.92 -12.36 9.53
C PHE A 165 6.40 -11.98 9.38
N GLY A 166 7.00 -12.12 8.19
CA GLY A 166 8.37 -11.68 7.90
C GLY A 166 9.38 -12.07 8.98
N ASN A 167 9.97 -11.08 9.61
CA ASN A 167 10.94 -11.27 10.71
C ASN A 167 10.30 -11.09 12.10
N PHE A 168 8.98 -11.13 12.22
CA PHE A 168 8.25 -10.90 13.47
C PHE A 168 7.75 -12.19 14.09
N PHE A 169 7.99 -12.32 15.40
CA PHE A 169 7.67 -13.50 16.20
C PHE A 169 6.98 -13.11 17.50
N ILE A 170 6.20 -14.03 18.04
CA ILE A 170 5.82 -14.08 19.46
C ILE A 170 6.76 -15.09 20.10
N HIS A 171 7.48 -14.71 21.16
CA HIS A 171 8.49 -15.57 21.79
C HIS A 171 8.73 -15.24 23.26
N GLY A 172 9.39 -16.16 23.97
CA GLY A 172 9.82 -15.97 25.35
C GLY A 172 10.99 -14.99 25.48
N TRP A 173 11.45 -14.78 26.72
CA TRP A 173 12.52 -13.82 26.96
C TRP A 173 13.80 -14.26 26.24
N PRO A 174 14.43 -13.41 25.42
CA PRO A 174 15.60 -13.79 24.66
C PRO A 174 16.85 -13.91 25.53
N TYR A 175 17.82 -14.73 25.11
CA TYR A 175 19.09 -14.89 25.76
C TYR A 175 20.25 -14.99 24.76
N TYR A 176 21.45 -14.61 25.20
CA TYR A 176 22.65 -14.66 24.37
C TYR A 176 23.14 -16.11 24.13
N GLN A 177 24.00 -16.29 23.14
CA GLN A 177 24.62 -17.59 22.89
C GLN A 177 25.47 -18.10 24.07
N SER A 178 25.93 -17.21 24.95
CA SER A 178 26.57 -17.54 26.23
C SER A 178 25.65 -18.21 27.27
N GLY A 179 24.33 -18.14 27.04
CA GLY A 179 23.32 -18.57 28.00
C GLY A 179 22.86 -17.47 28.96
N GLU A 180 23.43 -16.27 28.87
CA GLU A 180 23.04 -15.11 29.68
C GLU A 180 21.76 -14.47 29.11
N ASP A 181 20.82 -14.13 29.97
CA ASP A 181 19.58 -13.48 29.60
C ASP A 181 19.81 -12.10 28.96
N PHE A 182 18.98 -11.75 27.99
CA PHE A 182 19.00 -10.43 27.42
C PHE A 182 18.58 -9.41 28.48
N PRO A 183 19.31 -8.28 28.64
CA PRO A 183 19.01 -7.31 29.68
C PRO A 183 17.56 -6.80 29.60
N VAL A 184 16.92 -6.61 30.75
CA VAL A 184 15.63 -5.94 30.86
C VAL A 184 15.84 -4.47 30.49
N GLY A 185 15.32 -4.07 29.34
CA GLY A 185 15.47 -2.73 28.79
C GLY A 185 14.20 -1.90 28.88
N SER A 186 14.01 -1.01 27.92
CA SER A 186 12.95 0.00 27.86
C SER A 186 11.52 -0.53 27.59
N GLY A 187 11.25 -1.82 27.65
CA GLY A 187 9.94 -2.39 27.25
C GLY A 187 9.72 -2.46 25.73
N TYR A 188 10.75 -2.16 24.93
CA TYR A 188 10.70 -2.27 23.47
C TYR A 188 11.60 -3.38 22.95
N SER A 189 11.12 -4.03 21.89
CA SER A 189 11.82 -5.06 21.14
C SER A 189 12.27 -4.54 19.76
N GLY A 190 12.82 -5.41 18.92
CA GLY A 190 13.02 -5.16 17.50
C GLY A 190 11.75 -5.43 16.65
N GLY A 191 10.57 -5.30 17.24
CA GLY A 191 9.29 -5.55 16.59
C GLY A 191 8.59 -6.83 17.03
N CYS A 192 9.31 -7.81 17.60
CA CYS A 192 8.73 -9.03 18.13
C CYS A 192 7.90 -8.78 19.39
N ILE A 193 6.92 -9.62 19.64
CA ILE A 193 6.10 -9.65 20.85
C ILE A 193 6.79 -10.59 21.85
N ARG A 194 7.18 -10.06 23.02
CA ARG A 194 7.86 -10.82 24.06
C ARG A 194 6.93 -11.16 25.21
N LEU A 195 6.96 -12.42 25.61
CA LEU A 195 6.31 -12.94 26.80
C LEU A 195 7.38 -13.37 27.83
N SER A 196 6.97 -13.80 29.03
CA SER A 196 7.83 -14.60 29.88
C SER A 196 8.16 -15.93 29.18
N THR A 197 9.26 -16.58 29.55
CA THR A 197 9.61 -17.85 28.90
C THR A 197 8.58 -18.94 29.21
N GLU A 198 8.04 -18.94 30.42
CA GLU A 198 7.00 -19.86 30.87
C GLU A 198 5.68 -19.65 30.09
N ASP A 199 5.23 -18.39 29.93
CA ASP A 199 4.03 -18.07 29.17
C ASP A 199 4.18 -18.41 27.68
N ALA A 200 5.39 -18.17 27.13
CA ALA A 200 5.69 -18.52 25.74
C ALA A 200 5.72 -20.03 25.51
N GLU A 201 6.23 -20.82 26.46
CA GLU A 201 6.22 -22.29 26.42
C GLU A 201 4.78 -22.82 26.40
N GLU A 202 3.93 -22.32 27.28
CA GLU A 202 2.53 -22.71 27.34
C GLU A 202 1.78 -22.33 26.06
N LEU A 203 1.94 -21.08 25.59
CA LEU A 203 1.35 -20.59 24.34
C LEU A 203 1.82 -21.44 23.15
N TYR A 204 3.11 -21.75 23.10
CA TYR A 204 3.71 -22.59 22.06
C TYR A 204 3.07 -23.99 22.05
N GLY A 205 2.89 -24.62 23.22
CA GLY A 205 2.21 -25.91 23.36
C GLY A 205 0.76 -25.89 22.89
N TRP A 206 0.05 -24.82 23.15
CA TRP A 206 -1.37 -24.65 22.75
C TRP A 206 -1.53 -24.34 21.25
N THR A 207 -0.59 -23.64 20.62
CA THR A 207 -0.69 -23.09 19.27
C THR A 207 -0.43 -24.15 18.21
N ASP A 208 -1.19 -24.12 17.11
CA ASP A 208 -0.95 -24.91 15.89
C ASP A 208 -0.40 -24.01 14.76
N ILE A 209 0.27 -24.62 13.76
CA ILE A 209 0.55 -23.93 12.47
C ILE A 209 -0.82 -23.50 11.88
N THR A 210 -0.88 -22.32 11.31
CA THR A 210 -2.12 -21.67 10.81
C THR A 210 -3.10 -21.17 11.87
N THR A 211 -2.77 -21.28 13.19
CA THR A 211 -3.52 -20.54 14.22
C THR A 211 -3.56 -19.06 13.85
N ARG A 212 -4.72 -18.44 13.86
CA ARG A 212 -4.88 -17.02 13.52
C ARG A 212 -4.22 -16.12 14.55
N VAL A 213 -3.65 -15.02 14.10
CA VAL A 213 -3.00 -14.02 14.95
C VAL A 213 -3.49 -12.64 14.56
N SER A 214 -4.30 -12.03 15.42
CA SER A 214 -4.79 -10.65 15.28
C SER A 214 -3.95 -9.72 16.14
N ILE A 215 -3.33 -8.70 15.55
CA ILE A 215 -2.51 -7.72 16.24
C ILE A 215 -3.08 -6.32 15.99
N TYR A 216 -3.46 -5.65 17.05
CA TYR A 216 -4.13 -4.35 16.98
C TYR A 216 -3.69 -3.43 18.13
N SER A 217 -3.92 -2.15 17.95
CA SER A 217 -3.69 -1.11 18.96
C SER A 217 -4.99 -0.32 19.09
N THR A 218 -5.87 -0.77 19.96
CA THR A 218 -7.14 -0.07 20.22
C THR A 218 -7.10 0.50 21.61
N LYS A 219 -7.15 1.82 21.73
CA LYS A 219 -7.47 2.47 23.01
C LYS A 219 -8.86 2.00 23.43
N GLN A 220 -9.01 1.58 24.68
CA GLN A 220 -10.35 1.40 25.23
C GLN A 220 -11.00 2.79 25.27
N ILE A 221 -11.85 3.06 24.30
CA ILE A 221 -12.73 4.22 24.33
C ILE A 221 -13.82 3.84 25.32
N ASN A 222 -13.87 4.51 26.47
CA ASN A 222 -15.01 4.36 27.37
C ASN A 222 -16.25 4.82 26.60
N GLU A 223 -17.32 4.03 26.59
CA GLU A 223 -18.58 4.36 25.93
C GLU A 223 -19.14 5.74 26.38
N SER A 224 -18.75 6.22 27.57
CA SER A 224 -19.08 7.56 28.08
C SER A 224 -18.34 8.70 27.37
N ASP A 225 -17.26 8.42 26.63
CA ASP A 225 -16.43 9.43 25.95
C ASP A 225 -16.75 9.55 24.46
N VAL A 226 -17.64 8.70 23.95
CA VAL A 226 -18.16 8.80 22.58
C VAL A 226 -19.18 9.93 22.57
N LYS A 227 -18.70 11.15 22.46
CA LYS A 227 -19.52 12.25 21.94
C LYS A 227 -19.83 11.88 20.48
N GLU A 228 -21.09 12.03 20.09
CA GLU A 228 -21.55 11.80 18.71
C GLU A 228 -21.04 12.91 17.78
N ASN A 229 -19.72 13.10 17.71
CA ASN A 229 -19.12 14.01 16.75
C ASN A 229 -19.24 13.39 15.36
N GLY A 230 -19.59 14.17 14.38
CA GLY A 230 -19.76 13.73 13.01
C GLY A 230 -19.42 14.82 12.00
N TYR A 231 -19.38 14.42 10.74
CA TYR A 231 -19.16 15.34 9.64
C TYR A 231 -20.48 15.93 9.13
N PHE A 232 -20.47 17.23 8.89
CA PHE A 232 -21.62 17.98 8.35
C PHE A 232 -21.22 18.75 7.11
N VAL A 233 -22.14 18.80 6.14
CA VAL A 233 -22.00 19.61 4.92
C VAL A 233 -22.59 20.99 5.16
N ILE A 234 -21.79 22.05 4.97
CA ILE A 234 -22.20 23.44 5.17
C ILE A 234 -23.20 23.88 4.09
N ASP A 235 -22.82 23.76 2.83
CA ASP A 235 -23.69 24.07 1.68
C ASP A 235 -23.83 22.84 0.77
N PRO A 236 -24.97 22.11 0.83
CA PRO A 236 -25.22 20.97 -0.03
C PRO A 236 -25.32 21.28 -1.53
N LYS A 237 -25.44 22.55 -1.91
CA LYS A 237 -25.51 23.00 -3.32
C LYS A 237 -24.14 23.30 -3.91
N LYS A 238 -23.11 23.39 -3.07
CA LYS A 238 -21.75 23.64 -3.51
C LYS A 238 -21.24 22.47 -4.35
N LYS A 239 -20.80 22.75 -5.57
CA LYS A 239 -20.30 21.73 -6.50
C LYS A 239 -18.83 21.48 -6.25
N LEU A 240 -18.44 20.21 -6.29
CA LEU A 240 -17.06 19.75 -6.34
C LEU A 240 -16.75 19.28 -7.77
N SER A 241 -15.69 19.80 -8.38
CA SER A 241 -15.22 19.38 -9.70
C SER A 241 -13.94 18.57 -9.57
N VAL A 242 -14.03 17.27 -9.85
CA VAL A 242 -12.91 16.32 -9.82
C VAL A 242 -12.96 15.45 -11.07
N GLY A 243 -11.92 15.56 -11.91
CA GLY A 243 -11.82 14.81 -13.17
C GLY A 243 -11.33 13.37 -13.00
N ALA A 244 -10.91 12.97 -11.80
CA ALA A 244 -10.43 11.62 -11.53
C ALA A 244 -11.50 10.55 -11.77
N THR A 245 -11.07 9.39 -12.26
CA THR A 245 -11.94 8.22 -12.44
C THR A 245 -12.48 7.70 -11.11
N SER A 246 -11.64 7.67 -10.06
CA SER A 246 -12.00 7.30 -8.70
C SER A 246 -11.32 8.24 -7.73
N PHE A 247 -12.00 8.60 -6.64
CA PHE A 247 -11.40 9.25 -5.49
C PHE A 247 -12.12 8.90 -4.20
N LEU A 248 -11.41 9.08 -3.09
CA LEU A 248 -11.96 8.94 -1.75
C LEU A 248 -11.29 9.95 -0.81
N VAL A 249 -12.09 10.53 0.07
CA VAL A 249 -11.64 11.29 1.24
C VAL A 249 -12.16 10.60 2.49
N GLY A 250 -11.28 10.25 3.40
CA GLY A 250 -11.66 9.63 4.66
C GLY A 250 -10.85 10.17 5.84
N ASP A 251 -11.47 10.19 7.00
CA ASP A 251 -10.85 10.54 8.27
C ASP A 251 -10.03 9.37 8.80
N ILE A 252 -8.77 9.62 9.07
CA ILE A 252 -7.83 8.59 9.55
C ILE A 252 -8.22 8.07 10.94
N GLU A 253 -8.68 8.97 11.83
CA GLU A 253 -8.96 8.60 13.23
C GLU A 253 -10.26 7.83 13.36
N THR A 254 -11.33 8.30 12.70
CA THR A 254 -12.65 7.66 12.80
C THR A 254 -12.88 6.55 11.78
N GLY A 255 -12.11 6.53 10.68
CA GLY A 255 -12.38 5.65 9.54
C GLY A 255 -13.56 6.11 8.69
N GLU A 256 -14.19 7.26 9.00
CA GLU A 256 -15.36 7.78 8.29
C GLU A 256 -15.00 8.25 6.89
N ILE A 257 -15.78 7.81 5.89
CA ILE A 257 -15.66 8.28 4.52
C ILE A 257 -16.52 9.52 4.36
N ILE A 258 -15.90 10.62 3.96
CA ILE A 258 -16.53 11.93 3.82
C ILE A 258 -17.03 12.14 2.39
N LEU A 259 -16.16 11.87 1.42
CA LEU A 259 -16.43 12.05 -0.01
C LEU A 259 -15.89 10.85 -0.79
N GLU A 260 -16.64 10.37 -1.78
CA GLU A 260 -16.15 9.29 -2.65
C GLU A 260 -16.78 9.36 -4.06
N LYS A 261 -16.06 8.79 -5.01
CA LYS A 261 -16.51 8.49 -6.37
C LYS A 261 -15.88 7.19 -6.82
N ASN A 262 -16.67 6.18 -7.19
CA ASN A 262 -16.18 4.88 -7.67
C ASN A 262 -15.08 4.28 -6.76
N SER A 263 -15.26 4.35 -5.44
CA SER A 263 -14.22 4.04 -4.46
C SER A 263 -13.81 2.57 -4.41
N ASP A 264 -14.67 1.68 -4.90
CA ASP A 264 -14.49 0.24 -5.03
C ASP A 264 -13.91 -0.20 -6.38
N LYS A 265 -13.76 0.74 -7.33
CA LYS A 265 -13.26 0.44 -8.67
C LYS A 265 -11.77 0.11 -8.65
N GLU A 266 -11.42 -1.09 -9.13
CA GLU A 266 -10.04 -1.52 -9.33
C GLU A 266 -9.38 -0.76 -10.48
N LEU A 267 -8.27 -0.09 -10.20
CA LEU A 267 -7.51 0.71 -11.15
C LEU A 267 -5.99 0.48 -10.97
N PRO A 268 -5.18 0.60 -12.04
CA PRO A 268 -3.74 0.65 -11.91
C PRO A 268 -3.33 1.87 -11.06
N ILE A 269 -2.37 1.68 -10.14
CA ILE A 269 -2.01 2.71 -9.15
C ILE A 269 -0.63 3.34 -9.36
N ALA A 270 0.11 2.88 -10.39
CA ALA A 270 1.45 3.38 -10.67
C ALA A 270 2.34 3.42 -9.40
N SER A 271 3.18 4.44 -9.25
CA SER A 271 4.14 4.56 -8.14
C SER A 271 3.53 4.77 -6.76
N VAL A 272 2.21 4.83 -6.60
CA VAL A 272 1.57 4.71 -5.26
C VAL A 272 1.89 3.34 -4.66
N THR A 273 2.12 2.32 -5.49
CA THR A 273 2.68 1.00 -5.12
C THR A 273 3.88 1.09 -4.17
N LYS A 274 4.74 2.12 -4.31
CA LYS A 274 5.95 2.28 -3.52
C LYS A 274 5.72 2.51 -2.02
N LEU A 275 4.51 2.92 -1.63
CA LEU A 275 4.13 2.92 -0.20
C LEU A 275 4.04 1.50 0.34
N MET A 276 3.44 0.57 -0.41
CA MET A 276 3.40 -0.85 -0.04
C MET A 276 4.80 -1.48 -0.10
N THR A 277 5.62 -1.10 -1.07
CA THR A 277 7.03 -1.53 -1.17
C THR A 277 7.84 -1.08 0.04
N ALA A 278 7.73 0.19 0.43
CA ALA A 278 8.38 0.73 1.62
C ALA A 278 7.90 0.01 2.89
N LEU A 279 6.60 -0.15 3.04
CA LEU A 279 5.98 -0.87 4.17
C LEU A 279 6.49 -2.31 4.26
N THR A 280 6.42 -3.05 3.15
CA THR A 280 6.90 -4.44 3.08
C THR A 280 8.39 -4.52 3.37
N SER A 281 9.19 -3.59 2.84
CA SER A 281 10.63 -3.54 3.10
C SER A 281 10.93 -3.42 4.59
N LEU A 282 10.22 -2.57 5.34
CA LEU A 282 10.40 -2.47 6.80
C LEU A 282 10.07 -3.78 7.52
N ASP A 283 9.12 -4.54 7.02
CA ASP A 283 8.63 -5.75 7.67
C ASP A 283 9.47 -7.00 7.36
N VAL A 284 10.05 -7.11 6.15
CA VAL A 284 10.73 -8.35 5.72
C VAL A 284 12.22 -8.18 5.40
N VAL A 285 12.70 -6.95 5.19
CA VAL A 285 14.12 -6.67 4.96
C VAL A 285 14.77 -6.19 6.26
N SER A 286 15.94 -6.72 6.60
CA SER A 286 16.66 -6.24 7.77
C SER A 286 17.19 -4.83 7.55
N GLN A 287 16.66 -3.86 8.28
CA GLN A 287 17.00 -2.43 8.18
C GLN A 287 18.43 -2.08 8.65
N ARG A 288 19.16 -3.05 9.19
CA ARG A 288 20.55 -2.88 9.64
C ARG A 288 21.58 -3.44 8.68
N LYS A 289 21.16 -3.85 7.50
CA LYS A 289 22.05 -4.42 6.49
C LYS A 289 22.35 -3.40 5.40
N GLU A 290 23.50 -3.58 4.80
CA GLU A 290 23.85 -2.93 3.52
C GLU A 290 23.56 -3.91 2.40
N VAL A 291 23.09 -3.39 1.28
CA VAL A 291 22.95 -4.09 0.02
C VAL A 291 23.99 -3.57 -0.97
N THR A 292 24.60 -4.45 -1.74
CA THR A 292 25.40 -4.06 -2.89
C THR A 292 24.49 -3.92 -4.09
N ILE A 293 24.47 -2.74 -4.71
CA ILE A 293 23.68 -2.48 -5.91
C ILE A 293 24.26 -3.29 -7.07
N LEU A 294 23.51 -4.22 -7.60
CA LEU A 294 23.92 -5.01 -8.75
C LEU A 294 23.44 -4.36 -10.05
N PRO A 295 24.20 -4.46 -11.18
CA PRO A 295 23.81 -3.85 -12.44
C PRO A 295 22.38 -4.17 -12.87
N GLN A 296 21.95 -5.43 -12.70
CA GLN A 296 20.60 -5.86 -13.07
C GLN A 296 19.47 -5.19 -12.26
N TYR A 297 19.75 -4.59 -11.10
CA TYR A 297 18.75 -3.84 -10.32
C TYR A 297 18.48 -2.45 -10.92
N LEU A 298 19.43 -1.97 -11.77
CA LEU A 298 19.37 -0.68 -12.45
C LEU A 298 18.87 -0.78 -13.90
N GLU A 299 18.47 -1.97 -14.36
CA GLU A 299 17.94 -2.19 -15.71
C GLU A 299 16.46 -1.82 -15.83
N VAL A 300 15.84 -1.36 -14.75
CA VAL A 300 14.42 -0.98 -14.72
C VAL A 300 14.18 0.35 -15.43
N GLN A 301 13.05 0.48 -16.11
CA GLN A 301 12.68 1.71 -16.81
C GLN A 301 12.47 2.88 -15.81
N GLY A 302 12.92 4.09 -16.17
CA GLY A 302 12.73 5.28 -15.34
C GLY A 302 13.72 5.34 -14.19
N GLN A 303 15.01 5.33 -14.51
CA GLN A 303 16.10 5.46 -13.55
C GLN A 303 16.00 6.75 -12.74
N SER A 304 16.10 6.64 -11.43
CA SER A 304 16.17 7.77 -10.49
C SER A 304 16.80 7.31 -9.17
N GLY A 305 17.23 8.28 -8.35
CA GLY A 305 17.89 8.00 -7.07
C GLY A 305 19.43 7.99 -7.14
N ASP A 306 20.02 8.21 -8.32
CA ASP A 306 21.48 8.23 -8.57
C ASP A 306 22.23 7.00 -7.99
N LEU A 307 21.57 5.83 -7.95
CA LEU A 307 22.17 4.59 -7.47
C LEU A 307 23.17 4.04 -8.49
N ARG A 308 24.31 3.52 -8.02
CA ARG A 308 25.42 3.10 -8.88
C ARG A 308 25.75 1.61 -8.67
N ALA A 309 26.00 0.94 -9.77
CA ALA A 309 26.43 -0.46 -9.70
C ALA A 309 27.72 -0.64 -8.90
N GLY A 310 27.72 -1.59 -7.97
CA GLY A 310 28.86 -1.91 -7.10
C GLY A 310 28.91 -1.10 -5.80
N GLU A 311 28.12 -0.05 -5.63
CA GLU A 311 28.06 0.65 -4.35
C GLU A 311 27.32 -0.15 -3.28
N LYS A 312 27.60 0.16 -2.02
CA LYS A 312 26.92 -0.37 -0.85
C LYS A 312 26.11 0.72 -0.19
N ILE A 313 24.85 0.42 0.08
CA ILE A 313 23.90 1.36 0.70
C ILE A 313 23.07 0.64 1.75
N GLY A 314 22.72 1.33 2.82
CA GLY A 314 21.83 0.81 3.85
C GLY A 314 20.44 0.51 3.30
N THR A 315 19.86 -0.63 3.67
CA THR A 315 18.51 -0.97 3.24
C THR A 315 17.47 0.03 3.72
N ASN A 316 17.71 0.66 4.89
CA ASN A 316 16.84 1.74 5.40
C ASN A 316 16.97 3.02 4.56
N ASP A 317 18.17 3.30 4.04
CA ASP A 317 18.44 4.53 3.29
C ASP A 317 17.79 4.50 1.90
N LEU A 318 17.57 3.29 1.34
CA LEU A 318 16.84 3.11 0.09
C LEU A 318 15.36 3.53 0.15
N ILE A 319 14.78 3.66 1.35
CA ILE A 319 13.42 4.19 1.54
C ILE A 319 13.31 5.63 1.04
N TYR A 320 14.37 6.43 1.18
CA TYR A 320 14.34 7.84 0.79
C TYR A 320 14.29 8.04 -0.73
N PRO A 321 15.18 7.50 -1.56
CA PRO A 321 15.03 7.63 -3.01
C PRO A 321 13.75 6.97 -3.52
N LEU A 322 13.30 5.86 -2.89
CA LEU A 322 12.03 5.20 -3.22
C LEU A 322 10.83 6.14 -3.06
N LEU A 323 10.76 6.89 -1.95
CA LEU A 323 9.62 7.75 -1.64
C LEU A 323 9.78 9.16 -2.20
N LEU A 324 10.95 9.80 -2.09
CA LEU A 324 11.18 11.18 -2.49
C LEU A 324 11.24 11.34 -4.01
N GLU A 325 12.10 10.57 -4.67
CA GLU A 325 12.31 10.65 -6.12
C GLU A 325 11.51 9.61 -6.91
N SER A 326 10.77 8.75 -6.20
CA SER A 326 10.04 7.64 -6.82
C SER A 326 10.95 6.64 -7.53
N SER A 327 12.16 6.39 -6.98
CA SER A 327 13.17 5.51 -7.58
C SER A 327 12.66 4.09 -7.81
N ASN A 328 12.67 3.66 -9.05
CA ASN A 328 12.40 2.28 -9.43
C ASN A 328 13.59 1.38 -9.07
N ASP A 329 14.81 1.91 -9.22
CA ASP A 329 16.05 1.21 -8.89
C ASP A 329 16.08 0.83 -7.41
N ALA A 330 15.67 1.73 -6.51
CA ALA A 330 15.57 1.46 -5.07
C ALA A 330 14.52 0.37 -4.77
N GLY A 331 13.37 0.41 -5.45
CA GLY A 331 12.32 -0.60 -5.30
C GLY A 331 12.79 -1.99 -5.73
N GLU A 332 13.40 -2.12 -6.91
CA GLU A 332 13.95 -3.39 -7.40
C GLU A 332 15.13 -3.86 -6.55
N THR A 333 15.98 -2.95 -6.06
CA THR A 333 17.07 -3.33 -5.14
C THR A 333 16.54 -3.96 -3.86
N LEU A 334 15.58 -3.33 -3.19
CA LEU A 334 14.96 -3.85 -1.97
C LEU A 334 14.31 -5.23 -2.21
N ALA A 335 13.57 -5.36 -3.31
CA ALA A 335 12.90 -6.60 -3.64
C ALA A 335 13.87 -7.73 -3.97
N ASN A 336 14.88 -7.46 -4.79
CA ASN A 336 15.85 -8.48 -5.19
C ASN A 336 16.81 -8.88 -4.06
N PHE A 337 17.06 -8.01 -3.08
CA PHE A 337 17.95 -8.29 -1.94
C PHE A 337 17.53 -9.52 -1.14
N ILE A 338 16.24 -9.76 -1.00
CA ILE A 338 15.69 -10.94 -0.29
C ILE A 338 15.04 -11.96 -1.22
N GLY A 339 15.05 -11.70 -2.53
CA GLY A 339 14.40 -12.50 -3.56
C GLY A 339 13.08 -11.88 -4.01
N ARG A 340 13.07 -11.36 -5.24
CA ARG A 340 11.96 -10.60 -5.82
C ARG A 340 10.60 -11.30 -5.72
N GLY A 341 10.55 -12.61 -5.97
CA GLY A 341 9.29 -13.36 -5.86
C GLY A 341 8.76 -13.44 -4.43
N TYR A 342 9.64 -13.63 -3.45
CA TYR A 342 9.28 -13.61 -2.03
C TYR A 342 8.80 -12.21 -1.60
N PHE A 343 9.49 -11.15 -2.04
CA PHE A 343 9.11 -9.78 -1.72
C PHE A 343 7.72 -9.42 -2.24
N ILE A 344 7.43 -9.72 -3.54
CA ILE A 344 6.11 -9.47 -4.14
C ILE A 344 5.02 -10.27 -3.42
N LYS A 345 5.31 -11.55 -3.09
CA LYS A 345 4.37 -12.32 -2.27
C LYS A 345 4.10 -11.63 -0.94
N SER A 346 5.14 -11.14 -0.26
CA SER A 346 5.01 -10.43 1.02
C SER A 346 4.22 -9.12 0.89
N MET A 347 4.31 -8.40 -0.24
CA MET A 347 3.47 -7.23 -0.52
C MET A 347 1.99 -7.62 -0.56
N ASN A 348 1.66 -8.71 -1.23
CA ASN A 348 0.28 -9.19 -1.33
C ASN A 348 -0.22 -9.76 0.01
N ASP A 349 0.61 -10.52 0.73
CA ASP A 349 0.27 -11.02 2.07
C ASP A 349 0.01 -9.84 3.03
N LYS A 350 0.82 -8.77 2.95
CA LYS A 350 0.62 -7.56 3.75
C LYS A 350 -0.65 -6.82 3.39
N ALA A 351 -0.96 -6.71 2.10
CA ALA A 351 -2.21 -6.11 1.65
C ALA A 351 -3.42 -6.83 2.26
N GLN A 352 -3.44 -8.16 2.19
CA GLN A 352 -4.50 -8.96 2.81
C GLN A 352 -4.57 -8.75 4.33
N ALA A 353 -3.41 -8.76 5.01
CA ALA A 353 -3.33 -8.60 6.47
C ALA A 353 -3.88 -7.25 6.97
N ILE A 354 -3.85 -6.21 6.15
CA ILE A 354 -4.39 -4.87 6.47
C ILE A 354 -5.72 -4.56 5.76
N GLY A 355 -6.37 -5.60 5.18
CA GLY A 355 -7.71 -5.52 4.60
C GLY A 355 -7.83 -4.93 3.21
N MET A 356 -6.74 -4.81 2.49
CA MET A 356 -6.75 -4.38 1.08
C MET A 356 -7.11 -5.57 0.18
N THR A 357 -8.35 -6.05 0.29
CA THR A 357 -8.80 -7.30 -0.36
C THR A 357 -8.99 -7.18 -1.87
N ASN A 358 -9.12 -5.96 -2.39
CA ASN A 358 -9.26 -5.65 -3.81
C ASN A 358 -7.95 -5.10 -4.41
N SER A 359 -6.81 -5.45 -3.81
CA SER A 359 -5.49 -4.99 -4.25
C SER A 359 -4.59 -6.15 -4.62
N SER A 360 -3.79 -5.97 -5.67
CA SER A 360 -2.74 -6.92 -6.05
C SER A 360 -1.49 -6.19 -6.54
N PHE A 361 -0.33 -6.76 -6.24
CA PHE A 361 0.97 -6.22 -6.57
C PHE A 361 1.75 -7.23 -7.42
N ALA A 362 2.17 -6.82 -8.62
CA ALA A 362 2.93 -7.63 -9.58
C ALA A 362 4.42 -7.24 -9.63
N ASP A 363 4.76 -6.03 -9.20
CA ASP A 363 6.13 -5.54 -9.10
C ASP A 363 6.28 -4.52 -7.94
N PRO A 364 7.51 -4.22 -7.49
CA PRO A 364 7.74 -3.32 -6.36
C PRO A 364 7.75 -1.84 -6.74
N THR A 365 7.56 -1.47 -8.01
CA THR A 365 7.76 -0.11 -8.51
C THR A 365 6.48 0.59 -8.94
N GLY A 366 5.48 -0.17 -9.37
CA GLY A 366 4.24 0.33 -9.94
C GLY A 366 4.31 0.54 -11.45
N LEU A 367 5.32 -0.01 -12.14
CA LEU A 367 5.41 0.04 -13.59
C LEU A 367 4.42 -0.91 -14.27
N SER A 368 4.15 -2.06 -13.67
CA SER A 368 3.14 -2.98 -14.18
C SER A 368 1.75 -2.39 -14.04
N LYS A 369 0.96 -2.50 -15.11
CA LYS A 369 -0.48 -2.19 -15.06
C LYS A 369 -1.28 -3.14 -14.16
N ASP A 370 -0.67 -4.26 -13.76
CA ASP A 370 -1.26 -5.28 -12.91
C ASP A 370 -1.00 -4.99 -11.40
N ASN A 371 -0.34 -3.88 -11.08
CA ASN A 371 -0.39 -3.28 -9.75
C ASN A 371 -1.70 -2.51 -9.63
N ILE A 372 -2.74 -3.18 -9.16
CA ILE A 372 -4.10 -2.65 -9.05
C ILE A 372 -4.53 -2.50 -7.60
N SER A 373 -5.37 -1.49 -7.36
CA SER A 373 -6.02 -1.24 -6.08
C SER A 373 -7.29 -0.42 -6.28
N THR A 374 -8.02 -0.20 -5.20
CA THR A 374 -9.17 0.71 -5.13
C THR A 374 -8.82 1.92 -4.27
N SER A 375 -9.55 3.04 -4.42
CA SER A 375 -9.33 4.18 -3.52
C SER A 375 -9.71 3.86 -2.07
N GLN A 376 -10.63 2.91 -1.87
CA GLN A 376 -10.99 2.40 -0.55
C GLN A 376 -9.85 1.60 0.09
N ASP A 377 -9.20 0.69 -0.64
CA ASP A 377 -8.06 -0.07 -0.13
C ASP A 377 -6.84 0.84 0.13
N LEU A 378 -6.62 1.83 -0.74
CA LEU A 378 -5.56 2.82 -0.52
C LEU A 378 -5.84 3.72 0.69
N PHE A 379 -7.10 3.97 1.03
CA PHE A 379 -7.44 4.63 2.29
C PHE A 379 -7.07 3.75 3.50
N ARG A 380 -7.34 2.43 3.44
CA ARG A 380 -6.88 1.49 4.48
C ARG A 380 -5.36 1.52 4.64
N LEU A 381 -4.63 1.57 3.51
CA LEU A 381 -3.17 1.73 3.56
C LEU A 381 -2.76 3.04 4.23
N ALA A 382 -3.40 4.17 3.89
CA ALA A 382 -3.12 5.46 4.50
C ALA A 382 -3.36 5.45 6.01
N LYS A 383 -4.51 4.91 6.45
CA LYS A 383 -4.85 4.73 7.87
C LYS A 383 -3.79 3.86 8.56
N TYR A 384 -3.46 2.71 7.99
CA TYR A 384 -2.44 1.81 8.52
C TYR A 384 -1.07 2.51 8.67
N LEU A 385 -0.61 3.24 7.65
CA LEU A 385 0.66 3.96 7.70
C LEU A 385 0.68 5.01 8.81
N LYS A 386 -0.40 5.76 8.97
CA LYS A 386 -0.52 6.80 10.00
C LYS A 386 -0.50 6.21 11.41
N GLU A 387 -1.20 5.10 11.63
CA GLU A 387 -1.36 4.48 12.94
C GLU A 387 -0.17 3.59 13.33
N ASN A 388 0.47 2.92 12.37
CA ASN A 388 1.45 1.87 12.65
C ASN A 388 2.84 2.10 12.04
N LYS A 389 2.99 3.01 11.08
CA LYS A 389 4.25 3.24 10.36
C LYS A 389 4.46 4.73 10.02
N GLN A 390 4.21 5.60 11.00
CA GLN A 390 4.37 7.05 10.87
C GLN A 390 5.73 7.44 10.27
N PHE A 391 6.79 6.66 10.55
CA PHE A 391 8.12 6.84 9.97
C PHE A 391 8.10 6.96 8.43
N LEU A 392 7.27 6.14 7.73
CA LEU A 392 7.19 6.20 6.27
C LEU A 392 6.53 7.48 5.76
N LEU A 393 5.54 7.98 6.48
CA LEU A 393 4.91 9.27 6.16
C LEU A 393 5.89 10.41 6.41
N ASP A 394 6.61 10.38 7.53
CA ASP A 394 7.63 11.37 7.83
C ASP A 394 8.74 11.38 6.78
N ALA A 395 9.26 10.21 6.37
CA ALA A 395 10.21 10.08 5.28
C ALA A 395 9.65 10.63 3.96
N SER A 396 8.38 10.35 3.65
CA SER A 396 7.75 10.77 2.38
C SER A 396 7.52 12.29 2.26
N LYS A 397 7.55 13.03 3.37
CA LYS A 397 7.40 14.50 3.40
C LYS A 397 8.70 15.25 3.60
N GLU A 398 9.84 14.57 3.83
CA GLU A 398 11.14 15.25 3.86
C GLU A 398 11.41 15.98 2.54
N LYS A 399 11.95 17.20 2.61
CA LYS A 399 12.27 17.96 1.39
C LYS A 399 13.50 17.38 0.69
N THR A 400 14.48 16.99 1.49
CA THR A 400 15.74 16.40 1.01
C THR A 400 16.26 15.42 2.05
N HIS A 401 16.93 14.37 1.60
CA HIS A 401 17.64 13.44 2.46
C HIS A 401 19.05 13.21 1.90
N THR A 402 20.06 13.26 2.77
CA THR A 402 21.46 13.06 2.37
C THR A 402 22.06 11.88 3.11
N GLU A 403 22.61 10.92 2.36
CA GLU A 403 23.32 9.75 2.88
C GLU A 403 24.55 9.47 2.02
N GLY A 404 25.72 9.42 2.65
CA GLY A 404 26.99 9.22 1.94
C GLY A 404 27.25 10.30 0.87
N SER A 405 27.32 9.88 -0.38
CA SER A 405 27.50 10.77 -1.55
C SER A 405 26.20 11.16 -2.24
N HIS A 406 25.05 10.70 -1.74
CA HIS A 406 23.75 10.94 -2.34
C HIS A 406 23.00 12.06 -1.63
N THR A 407 22.26 12.84 -2.41
CA THR A 407 21.24 13.77 -1.89
C THR A 407 20.00 13.59 -2.74
N TRP A 408 18.93 13.11 -2.14
CA TRP A 408 17.65 12.90 -2.81
C TRP A 408 16.67 14.02 -2.50
N TYR A 409 15.94 14.44 -3.52
CA TYR A 409 15.02 15.58 -3.45
C TYR A 409 13.59 15.11 -3.61
N ASN A 410 12.72 15.61 -2.75
CA ASN A 410 11.31 15.26 -2.85
C ASN A 410 10.65 15.95 -4.05
N THR A 411 10.01 15.15 -4.86
CA THR A 411 9.32 15.60 -6.08
C THR A 411 7.81 15.78 -5.90
N SER A 412 7.29 15.72 -4.65
CA SER A 412 5.86 15.93 -4.38
C SER A 412 5.46 17.39 -4.59
N GLN A 413 4.38 17.60 -5.32
CA GLN A 413 3.79 18.93 -5.55
C GLN A 413 3.10 19.49 -4.29
N PHE A 414 2.87 18.62 -3.26
CA PHE A 414 2.14 18.99 -2.05
C PHE A 414 3.03 19.39 -0.86
N LEU A 415 4.36 19.36 -1.01
CA LEU A 415 5.29 19.67 0.09
C LEU A 415 5.06 21.01 0.77
N ASN A 416 4.60 21.99 0.02
CA ASN A 416 4.31 23.33 0.52
C ASN A 416 2.82 23.57 0.74
N THR A 417 1.98 22.50 0.63
CA THR A 417 0.56 22.60 0.94
C THR A 417 0.40 22.53 2.45
N ASP A 418 -0.33 23.49 2.98
CA ASP A 418 -0.59 23.56 4.42
C ASP A 418 -1.31 22.30 4.92
N GLY A 419 -0.79 21.76 6.02
CA GLY A 419 -1.27 20.53 6.63
C GLY A 419 -0.80 19.24 5.94
N TYR A 420 0.05 19.27 4.91
CA TYR A 420 0.51 18.03 4.26
C TYR A 420 1.36 17.17 5.21
N GLU A 421 0.92 15.94 5.46
CA GLU A 421 1.54 14.99 6.38
C GLU A 421 2.32 13.85 5.70
N GLY A 422 2.30 13.78 4.38
CA GLY A 422 3.02 12.78 3.60
C GLY A 422 2.13 12.05 2.58
N GLY A 423 2.75 11.21 1.78
CA GLY A 423 2.05 10.41 0.77
C GLY A 423 2.90 10.08 -0.44
N LYS A 424 2.24 9.67 -1.53
CA LYS A 424 2.92 9.27 -2.77
C LYS A 424 2.07 9.56 -3.99
N ARG A 425 2.72 10.10 -5.01
CA ARG A 425 2.16 10.27 -6.35
C ARG A 425 2.65 9.20 -7.31
N GLY A 426 1.88 8.95 -8.39
CA GLY A 426 2.28 8.04 -9.45
C GLY A 426 1.80 8.51 -10.82
N TYR A 427 2.43 7.97 -11.86
CA TYR A 427 2.00 8.10 -13.25
C TYR A 427 2.50 6.91 -14.07
N THR A 428 1.63 6.33 -14.83
CA THR A 428 1.90 5.49 -16.01
C THR A 428 0.76 5.71 -17.01
N ASP A 429 0.97 5.42 -18.28
CA ASP A 429 -0.11 5.59 -19.27
C ASP A 429 -1.40 4.85 -18.89
N PRO A 430 -1.36 3.57 -18.39
CA PRO A 430 -2.58 2.89 -17.97
C PRO A 430 -3.23 3.46 -16.70
N ALA A 431 -2.44 3.95 -15.74
CA ALA A 431 -2.93 4.46 -14.46
C ALA A 431 -3.35 5.93 -14.56
N ARG A 432 -2.91 6.66 -15.57
CA ARG A 432 -2.94 8.11 -15.60
C ARG A 432 -2.24 8.69 -14.37
N GLU A 433 -2.62 9.84 -13.92
CA GLU A 433 -2.10 10.44 -12.70
C GLU A 433 -2.82 9.87 -11.47
N THR A 434 -2.03 9.49 -10.45
CA THR A 434 -2.51 8.95 -9.18
C THR A 434 -1.89 9.68 -8.00
N ASN A 435 -2.61 9.78 -6.89
CA ASN A 435 -2.15 10.36 -5.64
C ASN A 435 -2.78 9.66 -4.44
N LEU A 436 -1.99 9.45 -3.40
CA LEU A 436 -2.42 9.23 -2.03
C LEU A 436 -1.70 10.26 -1.17
N GLY A 437 -2.42 11.16 -0.53
CA GLY A 437 -1.86 12.17 0.36
C GLY A 437 -2.67 12.28 1.65
N ILE A 438 -1.99 12.51 2.77
CA ILE A 438 -2.62 12.76 4.06
C ILE A 438 -2.43 14.25 4.37
N PHE A 439 -3.51 14.89 4.83
CA PHE A 439 -3.54 16.30 5.14
C PHE A 439 -4.24 16.54 6.47
N ASN A 440 -3.60 17.29 7.34
CA ASN A 440 -4.19 17.78 8.58
C ASN A 440 -4.94 19.08 8.28
N LEU A 441 -6.27 19.04 8.39
CA LEU A 441 -7.13 20.13 7.95
C LEU A 441 -7.96 20.70 9.11
N PRO A 442 -8.12 22.04 9.15
CA PRO A 442 -8.96 22.71 10.15
C PRO A 442 -10.45 22.61 9.74
N VAL A 443 -11.03 21.42 9.85
CA VAL A 443 -12.46 21.15 9.59
C VAL A 443 -13.28 21.06 10.88
N SER A 444 -12.62 21.27 12.03
CA SER A 444 -13.22 21.28 13.36
C SER A 444 -12.98 22.61 14.05
N GLU A 445 -13.87 22.99 14.97
CA GLU A 445 -13.70 24.19 15.80
C GLU A 445 -12.53 24.06 16.78
N PHE A 446 -12.27 22.85 17.29
CA PHE A 446 -11.32 22.62 18.39
C PHE A 446 -10.07 21.84 17.97
N HIS A 447 -10.13 21.04 16.93
CA HIS A 447 -9.04 20.18 16.50
C HIS A 447 -8.98 20.06 14.99
N ASP A 448 -7.77 20.11 14.45
CA ASP A 448 -7.55 19.69 13.07
C ASP A 448 -7.77 18.19 12.92
N ARG A 449 -8.16 17.75 11.73
CA ARG A 449 -8.41 16.34 11.41
C ARG A 449 -7.46 15.87 10.33
N SER A 450 -6.81 14.71 10.54
CA SER A 450 -5.97 14.06 9.53
C SER A 450 -6.86 13.32 8.53
N LEU A 451 -6.98 13.86 7.32
CA LEU A 451 -7.78 13.29 6.23
C LEU A 451 -6.88 12.70 5.15
N ALA A 452 -7.14 11.45 4.76
CA ALA A 452 -6.51 10.88 3.58
C ALA A 452 -7.32 11.23 2.33
N ILE A 453 -6.62 11.67 1.28
CA ILE A 453 -7.17 11.97 -0.05
C ILE A 453 -6.51 11.04 -1.04
N VAL A 454 -7.31 10.15 -1.63
CA VAL A 454 -6.89 9.22 -2.69
C VAL A 454 -7.51 9.67 -4.01
N VAL A 455 -6.69 9.78 -5.06
CA VAL A 455 -7.12 10.17 -6.42
C VAL A 455 -6.52 9.18 -7.41
N LEU A 456 -7.35 8.53 -8.23
CA LEU A 456 -6.95 7.53 -9.21
C LEU A 456 -7.51 7.84 -10.59
N GLY A 457 -6.69 7.65 -11.63
CA GLY A 457 -7.08 7.86 -13.02
C GLY A 457 -7.41 9.31 -13.35
N SER A 458 -6.64 10.26 -12.82
CA SER A 458 -6.78 11.69 -13.05
C SER A 458 -5.96 12.14 -14.27
N GLU A 459 -6.42 13.18 -14.96
CA GLU A 459 -5.63 13.90 -15.95
C GLU A 459 -4.71 14.96 -15.30
N ASP A 460 -5.07 15.42 -14.09
CA ASP A 460 -4.31 16.41 -13.30
C ASP A 460 -4.60 16.17 -11.81
N ARG A 461 -3.83 15.28 -11.18
CA ARG A 461 -3.98 14.93 -9.75
C ARG A 461 -3.81 16.13 -8.83
N TYR A 462 -2.98 17.11 -9.21
CA TYR A 462 -2.72 18.28 -8.38
C TYR A 462 -3.98 19.16 -8.31
N ARG A 463 -4.56 19.47 -9.47
CA ARG A 463 -5.81 20.22 -9.57
C ARG A 463 -6.95 19.49 -8.86
N ASP A 464 -7.10 18.18 -9.10
CA ASP A 464 -8.18 17.40 -8.50
C ASP A 464 -8.04 17.34 -6.98
N THR A 465 -6.83 17.07 -6.45
CA THR A 465 -6.58 17.07 -5.00
C THR A 465 -6.78 18.47 -4.41
N LYS A 466 -6.33 19.53 -5.10
CA LYS A 466 -6.54 20.92 -4.63
C LYS A 466 -8.03 21.26 -4.57
N ASN A 467 -8.80 20.91 -5.57
CA ASN A 467 -10.25 21.13 -5.59
C ASN A 467 -10.95 20.41 -4.42
N ILE A 468 -10.51 19.19 -4.11
CA ILE A 468 -10.99 18.45 -2.94
C ILE A 468 -10.63 19.19 -1.64
N LEU A 469 -9.36 19.61 -1.47
CA LEU A 469 -8.90 20.34 -0.29
C LEU A 469 -9.69 21.64 -0.08
N ASP A 470 -9.90 22.42 -1.15
CA ASP A 470 -10.63 23.68 -1.10
C ASP A 470 -12.12 23.45 -0.76
N TYR A 471 -12.70 22.34 -1.28
CA TYR A 471 -14.06 21.95 -0.93
C TYR A 471 -14.17 21.56 0.55
N LEU A 472 -13.25 20.72 1.05
CA LEU A 472 -13.23 20.30 2.46
C LEU A 472 -13.14 21.51 3.40
N ARG A 473 -12.14 22.37 3.19
CA ARG A 473 -11.91 23.56 4.03
C ARG A 473 -13.10 24.52 4.08
N SER A 474 -13.85 24.59 3.01
CA SER A 474 -14.93 25.60 2.86
C SER A 474 -16.34 25.02 2.96
N ASN A 475 -16.49 23.72 3.04
CA ASN A 475 -17.81 23.10 2.97
C ASN A 475 -18.04 21.91 3.91
N ILE A 476 -16.99 21.45 4.58
CA ILE A 476 -17.10 20.35 5.56
C ILE A 476 -16.75 20.85 6.95
N TYR A 477 -17.59 20.49 7.91
CA TYR A 477 -17.42 20.77 9.32
C TYR A 477 -17.48 19.46 10.13
N PHE A 478 -16.65 19.33 11.14
CA PHE A 478 -16.67 18.22 12.08
C PHE A 478 -16.94 18.73 13.49
N GLY A 479 -17.99 18.25 14.13
CA GLY A 479 -18.40 18.69 15.46
C GLY A 479 -19.58 17.92 16.03
N ASP A 480 -20.03 18.35 17.23
CA ASP A 480 -21.04 17.65 18.02
C ASP A 480 -22.48 17.88 17.50
N ASP A 481 -22.76 19.04 16.90
CA ASP A 481 -24.10 19.42 16.44
C ASP A 481 -24.04 20.23 15.14
N LYS A 482 -25.01 19.97 14.29
CA LYS A 482 -25.22 20.75 13.04
C LYS A 482 -25.52 22.23 13.32
N SER A 483 -26.04 22.58 14.49
CA SER A 483 -26.28 23.97 14.87
C SER A 483 -25.01 24.79 15.03
N ASP A 484 -23.88 24.14 15.33
CA ASP A 484 -22.56 24.79 15.49
C ASP A 484 -22.02 25.34 14.18
N ILE A 485 -22.50 24.80 13.03
CA ILE A 485 -22.14 25.29 11.69
C ILE A 485 -22.46 26.79 11.52
N THR A 486 -23.48 27.31 12.21
CA THR A 486 -23.86 28.73 12.12
C THR A 486 -22.77 29.68 12.62
N PHE A 487 -21.88 29.20 13.45
CA PHE A 487 -20.79 29.97 14.04
C PHE A 487 -19.43 29.65 13.44
N TYR A 488 -19.33 28.54 12.69
CA TYR A 488 -18.10 28.15 12.05
C TYR A 488 -17.79 29.05 10.85
N VAL A 489 -16.71 29.81 10.97
CA VAL A 489 -16.14 30.57 9.85
C VAL A 489 -14.98 29.78 9.29
N PRO A 490 -15.10 29.17 8.09
CA PRO A 490 -13.98 28.48 7.49
C PRO A 490 -12.76 29.41 7.42
N PRO A 491 -11.56 28.92 7.72
CA PRO A 491 -10.36 29.71 7.55
C PRO A 491 -10.29 30.22 6.11
N PRO A 492 -9.84 31.49 5.87
CA PRO A 492 -9.73 32.03 4.53
C PRO A 492 -8.84 31.12 3.71
N ALA A 493 -9.28 30.85 2.47
CA ALA A 493 -8.46 30.08 1.53
C ALA A 493 -7.04 30.66 1.50
N PRO A 494 -5.99 29.83 1.53
CA PRO A 494 -4.62 30.32 1.41
C PRO A 494 -4.53 31.23 0.19
N LYS A 495 -4.01 32.44 0.37
CA LYS A 495 -3.77 33.33 -0.77
C LYS A 495 -2.75 32.63 -1.67
N ASP A 496 -3.15 32.33 -2.89
CA ASP A 496 -2.24 31.77 -3.88
C ASP A 496 -1.05 32.74 -4.04
N THR A 497 0.08 32.38 -3.48
CA THR A 497 1.35 33.05 -3.78
C THR A 497 1.90 32.37 -5.02
N THR A 498 1.83 33.05 -6.15
CA THR A 498 2.44 32.53 -7.38
C THR A 498 3.95 32.68 -7.27
N LEU A 499 4.65 31.62 -6.88
CA LEU A 499 6.10 31.55 -6.95
C LEU A 499 6.47 31.04 -8.35
N VAL A 500 7.09 31.88 -9.14
CA VAL A 500 7.65 31.48 -10.43
C VAL A 500 9.07 30.99 -10.18
N PHE A 501 9.27 29.65 -10.20
CA PHE A 501 10.59 29.07 -10.19
C PHE A 501 11.12 28.98 -11.61
N GLY A 502 12.16 29.76 -11.94
CA GLY A 502 13.00 29.49 -13.08
C GLY A 502 14.01 28.42 -12.68
N GLY A 503 13.78 27.17 -13.04
CA GLY A 503 14.80 26.13 -12.95
C GLY A 503 15.74 26.14 -14.14
N ASP A 504 16.77 25.31 -14.12
CA ASP A 504 17.69 25.12 -15.25
C ASP A 504 16.91 24.77 -16.52
N VAL A 505 16.72 25.75 -17.37
CA VAL A 505 16.19 25.52 -18.71
C VAL A 505 17.29 24.85 -19.50
N MET A 506 17.14 23.56 -19.80
CA MET A 506 18.11 22.83 -20.62
C MET A 506 18.05 23.36 -22.05
N LEU A 507 18.87 24.38 -22.35
CA LEU A 507 18.97 25.04 -23.65
C LEU A 507 19.91 24.29 -24.61
N ASP A 508 20.21 23.02 -24.32
CA ASP A 508 21.05 22.16 -25.14
C ASP A 508 20.23 21.16 -25.98
N ARG A 509 20.91 20.35 -26.79
CA ARG A 509 20.33 19.38 -27.73
C ARG A 509 19.38 20.03 -28.76
N GLY A 510 18.16 19.49 -28.88
CA GLY A 510 17.19 19.95 -29.88
C GLY A 510 16.73 21.40 -29.67
N VAL A 511 16.73 21.92 -28.46
CA VAL A 511 16.38 23.32 -28.17
C VAL A 511 17.40 24.26 -28.76
N LYS A 512 18.71 24.01 -28.52
CA LYS A 512 19.80 24.79 -29.09
C LYS A 512 19.70 24.85 -30.61
N THR A 513 19.59 23.71 -31.26
CA THR A 513 19.45 23.61 -32.74
C THR A 513 18.21 24.36 -33.24
N SER A 514 17.10 24.30 -32.52
CA SER A 514 15.87 25.01 -32.88
C SER A 514 16.05 26.53 -32.75
N VAL A 515 16.70 27.02 -31.72
CA VAL A 515 16.96 28.47 -31.52
C VAL A 515 17.94 29.01 -32.55
N GLU A 516 19.00 28.28 -32.85
CA GLU A 516 19.94 28.63 -33.91
C GLU A 516 19.24 28.74 -35.27
N LYS A 517 18.35 27.79 -35.57
CA LYS A 517 17.64 27.73 -36.85
C LYS A 517 16.52 28.78 -36.98
N ASN A 518 15.74 29.04 -35.92
CA ASN A 518 14.51 29.83 -36.01
C ASN A 518 14.70 31.24 -35.46
N PHE A 519 15.68 31.49 -34.62
CA PHE A 519 15.91 32.77 -33.92
C PHE A 519 17.36 33.28 -34.00
N ALA A 520 18.12 32.79 -34.99
CA ALA A 520 19.50 33.17 -35.24
C ALA A 520 20.43 33.08 -34.01
N GLY A 521 20.17 32.15 -33.12
CA GLY A 521 20.90 31.93 -31.88
C GLY A 521 20.49 32.83 -30.71
N ASP A 522 19.46 33.64 -30.86
CA ASP A 522 18.96 34.49 -29.76
C ASP A 522 18.01 33.73 -28.85
N PHE A 523 18.52 33.20 -27.74
CA PHE A 523 17.78 32.46 -26.72
C PHE A 523 16.74 33.31 -25.99
N SER A 524 16.89 34.66 -25.97
CA SER A 524 15.91 35.54 -25.31
C SER A 524 14.52 35.49 -25.97
N GLN A 525 14.47 35.11 -27.24
CA GLN A 525 13.20 34.96 -27.98
C GLN A 525 12.31 33.80 -27.47
N LEU A 526 12.90 32.79 -26.83
CA LEU A 526 12.13 31.71 -26.19
C LEU A 526 11.30 32.23 -25.02
N PHE A 527 11.78 33.25 -24.34
CA PHE A 527 11.15 33.82 -23.15
C PHE A 527 10.30 35.06 -23.45
N SER A 528 10.32 35.55 -24.69
CA SER A 528 9.55 36.75 -25.08
C SER A 528 8.04 36.66 -24.81
N PRO A 529 7.38 35.46 -24.86
CA PRO A 529 5.96 35.33 -24.50
C PRO A 529 5.70 35.35 -23.00
N LEU A 530 6.73 35.21 -22.14
CA LEU A 530 6.59 35.09 -20.69
C LEU A 530 6.53 36.48 -20.03
N THR A 531 5.50 37.25 -20.37
CA THR A 531 5.33 38.62 -19.85
C THR A 531 5.20 38.69 -18.33
N LYS A 532 4.66 37.63 -17.69
CA LYS A 532 4.50 37.57 -16.23
C LYS A 532 5.81 37.42 -15.44
N LEU A 533 6.91 37.03 -16.09
CA LEU A 533 8.23 36.98 -15.43
C LEU A 533 8.87 38.36 -15.25
N LYS A 534 8.37 39.38 -15.96
CA LYS A 534 8.90 40.76 -15.86
C LYS A 534 8.42 41.50 -14.61
N ASP A 535 7.32 40.98 -14.00
CA ASP A 535 6.64 41.62 -12.88
C ASP A 535 6.84 40.82 -11.56
N ALA A 536 7.73 39.82 -11.57
CA ALA A 536 8.12 39.09 -10.36
C ALA A 536 9.34 39.77 -9.73
N ASP A 537 9.21 40.17 -8.45
CA ASP A 537 10.30 40.70 -7.63
C ASP A 537 11.36 39.63 -7.29
#